data_09ef92f06cc9a5ab61e3df5c912626ff
#
_entry.id   09ef92f06cc9a5ab61e3df5c912626ff
#
_cell.length_a   1.000
_cell.length_b   1.000
_cell.length_c   1.000
_cell.angle_alpha   90.00
_cell.angle_beta   90.00
_cell.angle_gamma   90.00
#
_symmetry.space_group_name_H-M   'P 1'
#
loop_
_entity.id
_entity.type
_entity.pdbx_description
1 polymer ?
#
loop_
_entity_poly.entity_id
_entity_poly.type
_entity_poly.pdbx_seq_one_letter_code
_entity_poly.pdbx_strand_id
1 'polypeptide(L)'
;MSDQCTLQKLGLQPPGRKKEMTDNFLETYPFRNKPFVHQQAYLQRHWNAPVAALFADMGTGKSYMLINNFAMLYDKGLLNGVLIVAPKGVYRNWFDTEIPKHIPEHVQYRMAIWNPQPRKAEAEALNSLFDITEDLKILVMNIEAFSTTKGSKYAGRFLLCHDAMMVIDESTTIKTPTSARSKSTEKVGRGARFKRIATGSPVTKSPMDLYQQCAFLSPNCLNAASYYSFQARYAVVIERSVATHSFKQVVGYRRLDELKEKLDRFSFRVTKEECLDLPDKLYVKREVDLTDEQRRAYLQMKSMALSQFEGGVTSTVNALTQLMRLHQIVCGHVKLDNGEVIELPNNRIGELMSVVEETDGKIIIWANYRHDIEAIKLALSKEYGMNSVGMYYGDTDDDERKRVLEEFQKPNSEMRFFVGNPSTGGYGLTLTAAHTMVYYSNSFDLEKRLQSEDRAHRIGQTKNVTYIDLIAVGTIDEKIVKALRDKIDIATQVMGEDFKQWLI
;
A
#
# COMPACT_ATOMS: atom_id res chain seq x y z
N MET A 1 20.67 23.32 26.64
CA MET A 1 19.76 24.42 26.24
C MET A 1 18.65 23.80 25.43
N SER A 2 17.49 23.84 26.00
CA SER A 2 16.41 22.90 25.90
C SER A 2 15.59 22.98 24.59
N ASP A 3 15.02 21.85 24.24
CA ASP A 3 14.08 21.64 23.09
C ASP A 3 12.92 22.65 23.02
N GLN A 4 12.58 23.31 24.12
CA GLN A 4 11.61 24.40 24.15
C GLN A 4 12.03 25.63 23.29
N CYS A 5 13.32 25.90 23.18
CA CYS A 5 13.82 27.04 22.39
C CYS A 5 13.71 26.79 20.88
N THR A 6 13.77 25.52 20.46
CA THR A 6 13.61 25.11 19.06
C THR A 6 12.13 25.13 18.64
N LEU A 7 11.23 24.73 19.53
CA LEU A 7 9.77 24.79 19.28
C LEU A 7 9.29 26.24 19.23
N GLN A 8 9.84 27.13 20.06
CA GLN A 8 9.52 28.56 20.05
C GLN A 8 10.00 29.28 18.79
N LYS A 9 11.17 28.89 18.25
CA LYS A 9 11.67 29.41 16.97
C LYS A 9 10.90 28.93 15.75
N LEU A 10 10.19 27.80 15.86
CA LEU A 10 9.33 27.23 14.81
C LEU A 10 7.85 27.63 14.98
N GLY A 11 7.50 28.45 15.96
CA GLY A 11 6.11 28.85 16.21
C GLY A 11 5.20 27.70 16.64
N LEU A 12 5.78 26.57 17.04
CA LEU A 12 5.05 25.36 17.45
C LEU A 12 4.81 25.40 18.95
N GLN A 13 3.56 25.42 19.37
CA GLN A 13 3.20 25.28 20.79
C GLN A 13 3.43 23.82 21.24
N PRO A 14 3.91 23.60 22.48
CA PRO A 14 4.07 22.25 23.01
C PRO A 14 2.72 21.52 23.08
N PRO A 15 2.69 20.19 22.92
CA PRO A 15 1.46 19.40 23.01
C PRO A 15 0.93 19.45 24.45
N GLY A 16 -0.07 20.27 24.70
CA GLY A 16 -0.61 20.40 26.06
C GLY A 16 -1.67 21.45 26.27
N ARG A 17 -1.96 22.34 25.34
CA ARG A 17 -3.16 23.19 25.44
C ARG A 17 -4.08 22.88 24.24
N LYS A 18 -5.10 22.04 24.52
CA LYS A 18 -6.32 22.01 23.73
C LYS A 18 -6.87 23.45 23.68
N LYS A 19 -6.64 24.20 22.59
CA LYS A 19 -7.56 25.23 22.21
C LYS A 19 -8.81 24.48 21.79
N GLU A 20 -9.81 24.46 22.68
CA GLU A 20 -11.15 24.01 22.33
C GLU A 20 -11.55 24.76 21.07
N MET A 21 -11.70 24.01 19.99
CA MET A 21 -12.49 24.48 18.86
C MET A 21 -13.88 24.76 19.43
N THR A 22 -14.41 25.95 19.21
CA THR A 22 -15.85 26.13 19.42
C THR A 22 -16.52 25.06 18.55
N ASP A 23 -17.35 24.22 19.13
CA ASP A 23 -18.03 23.05 18.51
C ASP A 23 -18.69 23.37 17.15
N ASN A 24 -18.83 24.63 16.83
CA ASN A 24 -19.56 25.15 15.68
C ASN A 24 -18.73 25.26 14.37
N PHE A 25 -17.39 25.18 14.38
CA PHE A 25 -16.58 25.41 13.16
C PHE A 25 -16.73 24.29 12.14
N LEU A 26 -16.72 23.03 12.58
CA LEU A 26 -16.87 21.89 11.69
C LEU A 26 -18.31 21.71 11.21
N GLU A 27 -19.28 22.03 12.05
CA GLU A 27 -20.69 21.95 11.69
C GLU A 27 -21.08 22.95 10.59
N THR A 28 -20.42 24.11 10.58
CA THR A 28 -20.68 25.20 9.63
C THR A 28 -19.67 25.24 8.47
N TYR A 29 -18.64 24.35 8.46
CA TYR A 29 -17.64 24.34 7.41
C TYR A 29 -18.28 23.95 6.06
N PRO A 30 -18.04 24.72 4.98
CA PRO A 30 -18.69 24.52 3.70
C PRO A 30 -18.02 23.39 2.89
N PHE A 31 -18.14 22.18 3.38
CA PHE A 31 -17.68 21.00 2.67
C PHE A 31 -18.39 20.88 1.32
N ARG A 32 -17.64 20.54 0.26
CA ARG A 32 -18.24 20.23 -1.03
C ARG A 32 -19.17 19.02 -0.99
N ASN A 33 -18.80 18.01 -0.19
CA ASN A 33 -19.59 16.82 0.07
C ASN A 33 -19.67 16.62 1.58
N LYS A 34 -20.83 16.24 2.10
CA LYS A 34 -21.00 16.00 3.55
C LYS A 34 -20.07 14.89 4.03
N PRO A 35 -19.27 15.13 5.09
CA PRO A 35 -18.40 14.09 5.64
C PRO A 35 -19.18 12.95 6.30
N PHE A 36 -18.67 11.74 6.20
CA PHE A 36 -19.11 10.64 7.04
C PHE A 36 -18.67 10.86 8.49
N VAL A 37 -19.30 10.17 9.43
CA VAL A 37 -19.04 10.33 10.89
C VAL A 37 -17.55 10.16 11.22
N HIS A 38 -16.90 9.12 10.72
CA HIS A 38 -15.48 8.88 10.96
C HIS A 38 -14.57 9.94 10.33
N GLN A 39 -14.96 10.51 9.18
CA GLN A 39 -14.22 11.59 8.53
C GLN A 39 -14.31 12.88 9.35
N GLN A 40 -15.48 13.16 9.88
CA GLN A 40 -15.69 14.29 10.79
C GLN A 40 -14.87 14.11 12.09
N ALA A 41 -14.85 12.91 12.67
CA ALA A 41 -14.06 12.60 13.85
C ALA A 41 -12.55 12.81 13.62
N TYR A 42 -12.02 12.41 12.46
CA TYR A 42 -10.63 12.72 12.10
C TYR A 42 -10.37 14.21 12.03
N LEU A 43 -11.22 14.96 11.36
CA LEU A 43 -11.08 16.40 11.23
C LEU A 43 -11.17 17.09 12.59
N GLN A 44 -12.13 16.72 13.45
CA GLN A 44 -12.23 17.24 14.81
C GLN A 44 -10.93 17.06 15.61
N ARG A 45 -10.34 15.87 15.52
CA ARG A 45 -9.17 15.51 16.32
C ARG A 45 -7.86 16.09 15.80
N HIS A 46 -7.70 16.20 14.47
CA HIS A 46 -6.39 16.41 13.86
C HIS A 46 -6.29 17.59 12.89
N TRP A 47 -7.34 18.37 12.66
CA TRP A 47 -7.32 19.41 11.63
C TRP A 47 -6.18 20.40 11.78
N ASN A 48 -5.85 20.82 13.01
CA ASN A 48 -4.78 21.80 13.31
C ASN A 48 -3.53 21.17 13.94
N ALA A 49 -3.49 19.85 14.07
CA ALA A 49 -2.32 19.17 14.61
C ALA A 49 -1.11 19.35 13.68
N PRO A 50 0.08 19.71 14.19
CA PRO A 50 1.28 19.86 13.37
C PRO A 50 1.63 18.58 12.63
N VAL A 51 1.41 17.43 13.25
CA VAL A 51 1.66 16.10 12.69
C VAL A 51 0.48 15.18 12.97
N ALA A 52 0.11 14.35 12.00
CA ALA A 52 -0.86 13.28 12.22
C ALA A 52 -0.62 12.11 11.25
N ALA A 53 -0.91 10.89 11.74
CA ALA A 53 -0.94 9.69 10.95
C ALA A 53 -2.41 9.27 10.72
N LEU A 54 -2.79 9.10 9.47
CA LEU A 54 -4.10 8.62 9.08
C LEU A 54 -3.99 7.15 8.65
N PHE A 55 -4.20 6.26 9.60
CA PHE A 55 -4.21 4.82 9.39
C PHE A 55 -5.64 4.35 9.14
N ALA A 56 -6.12 4.58 7.95
CA ALA A 56 -7.50 4.31 7.56
C ALA A 56 -7.54 3.34 6.38
N ASP A 57 -8.39 2.36 6.45
CA ASP A 57 -8.50 1.33 5.42
C ASP A 57 -8.75 1.90 4.04
N MET A 58 -8.45 1.15 3.01
CA MET A 58 -8.74 1.57 1.63
C MET A 58 -10.23 1.74 1.41
N GLY A 59 -10.62 2.85 0.77
CA GLY A 59 -12.03 3.14 0.50
C GLY A 59 -12.78 3.86 1.62
N THR A 60 -12.16 4.14 2.78
CA THR A 60 -12.77 4.92 3.87
C THR A 60 -12.70 6.44 3.65
N GLY A 61 -12.10 6.89 2.55
CA GLY A 61 -12.04 8.31 2.17
C GLY A 61 -10.83 9.06 2.75
N LYS A 62 -9.65 8.43 2.80
CA LYS A 62 -8.38 9.10 3.20
C LYS A 62 -8.15 10.42 2.47
N SER A 63 -8.29 10.39 1.13
CA SER A 63 -8.11 11.58 0.28
C SER A 63 -9.07 12.70 0.69
N TYR A 64 -10.34 12.37 0.92
CA TYR A 64 -11.34 13.32 1.39
C TYR A 64 -10.92 13.99 2.71
N MET A 65 -10.50 13.21 3.69
CA MET A 65 -10.08 13.72 5.00
C MET A 65 -8.87 14.65 4.89
N LEU A 66 -7.88 14.28 4.09
CA LEU A 66 -6.67 15.06 3.91
C LEU A 66 -6.93 16.36 3.11
N ILE A 67 -7.77 16.30 2.06
CA ILE A 67 -8.12 17.47 1.24
C ILE A 67 -8.86 18.49 2.09
N ASN A 68 -9.86 18.08 2.83
CA ASN A 68 -10.59 18.99 3.72
C ASN A 68 -9.71 19.49 4.87
N ASN A 69 -8.78 18.67 5.38
CA ASN A 69 -7.83 19.11 6.40
C ASN A 69 -6.95 20.27 5.91
N PHE A 70 -6.35 20.17 4.73
CA PHE A 70 -5.52 21.28 4.24
C PHE A 70 -6.35 22.49 3.79
N ALA A 71 -7.57 22.28 3.28
CA ALA A 71 -8.48 23.38 2.96
C ALA A 71 -8.85 24.19 4.22
N MET A 72 -9.19 23.51 5.33
CA MET A 72 -9.46 24.15 6.61
C MET A 72 -8.25 24.95 7.16
N LEU A 73 -7.04 24.43 6.99
CA LEU A 73 -5.82 25.14 7.39
C LEU A 73 -5.56 26.38 6.51
N TYR A 74 -5.85 26.28 5.20
CA TYR A 74 -5.77 27.40 4.29
C TYR A 74 -6.77 28.49 4.66
N ASP A 75 -8.03 28.17 4.90
CA ASP A 75 -9.07 29.11 5.32
C ASP A 75 -8.75 29.82 6.65
N LYS A 76 -7.96 29.21 7.50
CA LYS A 76 -7.45 29.81 8.73
C LYS A 76 -6.15 30.61 8.55
N GLY A 77 -5.65 30.74 7.32
CA GLY A 77 -4.38 31.41 7.02
C GLY A 77 -3.16 30.72 7.62
N LEU A 78 -3.25 29.44 7.92
CA LEU A 78 -2.19 28.65 8.56
C LEU A 78 -1.25 27.99 7.55
N LEU A 79 -1.68 27.86 6.30
CA LEU A 79 -0.85 27.39 5.18
C LEU A 79 -1.29 28.04 3.87
N ASN A 80 -0.38 28.06 2.89
CA ASN A 80 -0.64 28.48 1.52
C ASN A 80 -0.07 27.50 0.47
N GLY A 81 0.52 26.39 0.93
CA GLY A 81 1.07 25.35 0.08
C GLY A 81 0.77 23.95 0.56
N VAL A 82 0.62 23.00 -0.36
CA VAL A 82 0.46 21.57 -0.09
C VAL A 82 1.34 20.78 -1.04
N LEU A 83 2.21 19.92 -0.49
CA LEU A 83 2.98 18.95 -1.24
C LEU A 83 2.40 17.56 -1.01
N ILE A 84 1.79 16.97 -2.03
CA ILE A 84 1.25 15.60 -1.98
C ILE A 84 2.24 14.67 -2.66
N VAL A 85 2.67 13.66 -1.93
CA VAL A 85 3.61 12.64 -2.39
C VAL A 85 2.93 11.28 -2.33
N ALA A 86 2.82 10.60 -3.47
CA ALA A 86 2.14 9.33 -3.59
C ALA A 86 2.88 8.36 -4.52
N PRO A 87 2.61 7.04 -4.49
CA PRO A 87 3.19 6.08 -5.43
C PRO A 87 2.87 6.42 -6.88
N LYS A 88 3.76 6.01 -7.81
CA LYS A 88 3.63 6.28 -9.25
C LYS A 88 2.26 5.87 -9.83
N GLY A 89 1.64 4.80 -9.32
CA GLY A 89 0.31 4.35 -9.75
C GLY A 89 -0.87 5.18 -9.21
N VAL A 90 -0.64 6.09 -8.26
CA VAL A 90 -1.72 6.81 -7.54
C VAL A 90 -1.62 8.33 -7.67
N TYR A 91 -0.41 8.90 -7.78
CA TYR A 91 -0.23 10.35 -7.69
C TYR A 91 -1.03 11.15 -8.71
N ARG A 92 -1.25 10.61 -9.93
CA ARG A 92 -2.12 11.24 -10.94
C ARG A 92 -3.58 11.29 -10.53
N ASN A 93 -4.08 10.26 -9.84
CA ASN A 93 -5.45 10.24 -9.34
C ASN A 93 -5.73 11.39 -8.35
N TRP A 94 -4.72 11.78 -7.55
CA TRP A 94 -4.82 12.97 -6.71
C TRP A 94 -5.08 14.23 -7.54
N PHE A 95 -4.34 14.39 -8.64
CA PHE A 95 -4.44 15.55 -9.50
C PHE A 95 -5.72 15.54 -10.35
N ASP A 96 -5.99 14.43 -11.03
CA ASP A 96 -7.06 14.36 -12.03
C ASP A 96 -8.45 14.22 -11.39
N THR A 97 -8.54 13.59 -10.20
CA THR A 97 -9.82 13.16 -9.62
C THR A 97 -10.06 13.64 -8.20
N GLU A 98 -9.16 13.30 -7.25
CA GLU A 98 -9.47 13.46 -5.82
C GLU A 98 -9.56 14.93 -5.40
N ILE A 99 -8.57 15.76 -5.80
CA ILE A 99 -8.56 17.19 -5.47
C ILE A 99 -9.76 17.88 -6.11
N PRO A 100 -10.01 17.80 -7.43
CA PRO A 100 -11.16 18.44 -8.05
C PRO A 100 -12.51 18.01 -7.48
N LYS A 101 -12.62 16.76 -7.04
CA LYS A 101 -13.84 16.18 -6.50
C LYS A 101 -14.16 16.61 -5.08
N HIS A 102 -13.15 16.83 -4.24
CA HIS A 102 -13.32 16.95 -2.80
C HIS A 102 -12.92 18.29 -2.20
N ILE A 103 -12.17 19.13 -2.92
CA ILE A 103 -11.80 20.45 -2.43
C ILE A 103 -13.07 21.33 -2.33
N PRO A 104 -13.26 22.09 -1.24
CA PRO A 104 -14.40 23.00 -1.11
C PRO A 104 -14.41 24.04 -2.24
N GLU A 105 -15.60 24.38 -2.74
CA GLU A 105 -15.77 25.24 -3.94
C GLU A 105 -15.25 26.65 -3.76
N HIS A 106 -15.24 27.16 -2.53
CA HIS A 106 -14.73 28.50 -2.22
C HIS A 106 -13.22 28.59 -2.24
N VAL A 107 -12.50 27.47 -2.17
CA VAL A 107 -11.02 27.44 -2.15
C VAL A 107 -10.48 27.60 -3.56
N GLN A 108 -9.88 28.75 -3.82
CA GLN A 108 -9.14 28.96 -5.07
C GLN A 108 -7.77 28.31 -4.97
N TYR A 109 -7.38 27.57 -5.99
CA TYR A 109 -6.11 26.85 -5.98
C TYR A 109 -5.45 26.77 -7.35
N ARG A 110 -4.11 26.63 -7.33
CA ARG A 110 -3.28 26.25 -8.49
C ARG A 110 -2.60 24.94 -8.18
N MET A 111 -2.60 24.04 -9.13
CA MET A 111 -1.93 22.76 -8.94
C MET A 111 -1.09 22.35 -10.14
N ALA A 112 0.02 21.66 -9.86
CA ALA A 112 0.90 21.12 -10.89
C ALA A 112 1.43 19.74 -10.47
N ILE A 113 1.67 18.89 -11.47
CA ILE A 113 2.40 17.62 -11.31
C ILE A 113 3.87 17.85 -11.61
N TRP A 114 4.73 17.40 -10.70
CA TRP A 114 6.17 17.41 -10.96
C TRP A 114 6.57 16.37 -12.02
N ASN A 115 7.30 16.84 -13.01
CA ASN A 115 7.89 16.03 -14.07
C ASN A 115 9.39 16.39 -14.21
N PRO A 116 10.33 15.43 -14.23
CA PRO A 116 11.76 15.72 -14.40
C PRO A 116 12.10 16.36 -15.73
N GLN A 117 11.26 16.16 -16.76
CA GLN A 117 11.39 16.73 -18.11
C GLN A 117 10.03 17.30 -18.53
N PRO A 118 9.59 18.43 -17.93
CA PRO A 118 8.28 18.98 -18.21
C PRO A 118 8.19 19.53 -19.64
N ARG A 119 7.05 19.32 -20.28
CA ARG A 119 6.68 20.04 -21.50
C ARG A 119 6.43 21.49 -21.16
N LYS A 120 6.37 22.39 -22.17
CA LYS A 120 6.23 23.84 -21.97
C LYS A 120 5.06 24.17 -21.02
N ALA A 121 3.87 23.66 -21.27
CA ALA A 121 2.70 23.90 -20.43
C ALA A 121 2.87 23.37 -18.99
N GLU A 122 3.49 22.20 -18.83
CA GLU A 122 3.79 21.64 -17.51
C GLU A 122 4.81 22.48 -16.74
N ALA A 123 5.81 23.03 -17.46
CA ALA A 123 6.81 23.91 -16.87
C ALA A 123 6.18 25.25 -16.44
N GLU A 124 5.29 25.83 -17.25
CA GLU A 124 4.52 27.03 -16.91
C GLU A 124 3.65 26.78 -15.66
N ALA A 125 2.93 25.66 -15.58
CA ALA A 125 2.14 25.27 -14.41
C ALA A 125 3.02 25.11 -13.16
N LEU A 126 4.18 24.46 -13.28
CA LEU A 126 5.14 24.30 -12.18
C LEU A 126 5.71 25.64 -11.71
N ASN A 127 5.97 26.58 -12.62
CA ASN A 127 6.47 27.90 -12.27
C ASN A 127 5.39 28.76 -11.61
N SER A 128 4.13 28.66 -12.05
CA SER A 128 3.01 29.39 -11.45
C SER A 128 2.75 29.06 -9.98
N LEU A 129 3.27 27.94 -9.49
CA LEU A 129 3.21 27.63 -8.05
C LEU A 129 4.04 28.56 -7.19
N PHE A 130 4.98 29.31 -7.78
CA PHE A 130 5.84 30.30 -7.07
C PHE A 130 5.37 31.73 -7.26
N ASP A 131 4.26 31.95 -7.97
CA ASP A 131 3.70 33.29 -8.13
C ASP A 131 3.12 33.76 -6.79
N ILE A 132 3.29 35.05 -6.52
CA ILE A 132 2.75 35.70 -5.33
C ILE A 132 1.26 35.99 -5.56
N THR A 133 0.41 35.00 -5.23
CA THR A 133 -1.05 35.11 -5.30
C THR A 133 -1.64 34.49 -4.05
N GLU A 134 -2.89 34.83 -3.76
CA GLU A 134 -3.61 34.30 -2.59
C GLU A 134 -4.06 32.84 -2.74
N ASP A 135 -4.04 32.29 -3.97
CA ASP A 135 -4.48 30.91 -4.24
C ASP A 135 -3.65 29.89 -3.47
N LEU A 136 -4.29 28.82 -3.03
CA LEU A 136 -3.62 27.65 -2.47
C LEU A 136 -2.74 26.97 -3.53
N LYS A 137 -1.47 26.76 -3.27
CA LYS A 137 -0.51 26.11 -4.16
C LYS A 137 -0.44 24.62 -3.86
N ILE A 138 -0.73 23.76 -4.84
CA ILE A 138 -0.72 22.31 -4.66
C ILE A 138 0.28 21.69 -5.64
N LEU A 139 1.33 21.08 -5.09
CA LEU A 139 2.33 20.34 -5.84
C LEU A 139 2.10 18.82 -5.62
N VAL A 140 1.91 18.08 -6.70
CA VAL A 140 1.76 16.61 -6.66
C VAL A 140 3.02 15.96 -7.24
N MET A 141 3.61 15.03 -6.49
CA MET A 141 4.83 14.32 -6.88
C MET A 141 4.69 12.81 -6.67
N ASN A 142 5.35 12.02 -7.53
CA ASN A 142 5.54 10.62 -7.23
C ASN A 142 6.65 10.44 -6.19
N ILE A 143 6.54 9.42 -5.35
CA ILE A 143 7.51 9.16 -4.27
C ILE A 143 8.91 8.78 -4.81
N GLU A 144 8.99 8.22 -6.02
CA GLU A 144 10.24 7.85 -6.68
C GLU A 144 11.11 9.08 -6.97
N ALA A 145 10.50 10.27 -7.15
CA ALA A 145 11.21 11.53 -7.34
C ALA A 145 12.17 11.83 -6.18
N PHE A 146 11.85 11.39 -4.96
CA PHE A 146 12.70 11.57 -3.77
C PHE A 146 13.95 10.69 -3.77
N SER A 147 14.03 9.72 -4.65
CA SER A 147 15.28 8.97 -4.89
C SER A 147 16.24 9.75 -5.82
N THR A 148 15.81 10.89 -6.37
CA THR A 148 16.60 11.75 -7.28
C THR A 148 16.94 13.08 -6.63
N THR A 149 18.12 13.62 -6.95
CA THR A 149 18.55 14.93 -6.46
C THR A 149 17.65 16.05 -7.02
N LYS A 150 17.19 15.93 -8.28
CA LYS A 150 16.36 16.95 -8.94
C LYS A 150 14.99 17.06 -8.26
N GLY A 151 14.32 15.92 -8.02
CA GLY A 151 13.02 15.90 -7.37
C GLY A 151 13.08 16.41 -5.93
N SER A 152 14.07 15.93 -5.14
CA SER A 152 14.25 16.36 -3.76
C SER A 152 14.55 17.86 -3.63
N LYS A 153 15.38 18.43 -4.53
CA LYS A 153 15.65 19.87 -4.55
C LYS A 153 14.41 20.69 -4.89
N TYR A 154 13.61 20.22 -5.86
CA TYR A 154 12.38 20.92 -6.24
C TYR A 154 11.34 20.91 -5.10
N ALA A 155 11.11 19.75 -4.49
CA ALA A 155 10.24 19.62 -3.32
C ALA A 155 10.72 20.50 -2.16
N GLY A 156 12.02 20.51 -1.87
CA GLY A 156 12.61 21.36 -0.84
C GLY A 156 12.41 22.85 -1.11
N ARG A 157 12.60 23.29 -2.37
CA ARG A 157 12.32 24.68 -2.78
C ARG A 157 10.86 25.06 -2.54
N PHE A 158 9.93 24.17 -2.93
CA PHE A 158 8.50 24.41 -2.72
C PHE A 158 8.18 24.61 -1.23
N LEU A 159 8.67 23.73 -0.36
CA LEU A 159 8.44 23.81 1.09
C LEU A 159 9.12 25.01 1.76
N LEU A 160 10.20 25.56 1.17
CA LEU A 160 10.86 26.75 1.67
C LEU A 160 10.14 28.04 1.26
N CYS A 161 9.43 28.04 0.13
CA CYS A 161 8.72 29.20 -0.39
C CYS A 161 7.28 29.32 0.16
N HIS A 162 6.76 28.29 0.82
CA HIS A 162 5.38 28.26 1.29
C HIS A 162 5.30 27.79 2.74
N ASP A 163 4.33 28.35 3.49
CA ASP A 163 3.85 27.70 4.71
C ASP A 163 3.07 26.46 4.29
N ALA A 164 3.74 25.29 4.27
CA ALA A 164 3.20 24.14 3.58
C ALA A 164 2.88 22.95 4.47
N MET A 165 1.86 22.18 4.04
CA MET A 165 1.66 20.79 4.49
C MET A 165 2.34 19.82 3.52
N MET A 166 3.06 18.83 4.06
CA MET A 166 3.54 17.69 3.29
C MET A 166 2.75 16.44 3.66
N VAL A 167 2.14 15.82 2.66
CA VAL A 167 1.35 14.59 2.76
C VAL A 167 2.09 13.46 2.07
N ILE A 168 2.29 12.33 2.77
CA ILE A 168 2.76 11.07 2.16
C ILE A 168 1.59 10.11 2.11
N ASP A 169 1.07 9.88 0.94
CA ASP A 169 0.09 8.82 0.70
C ASP A 169 0.79 7.48 0.47
N GLU A 170 0.22 6.40 0.95
CA GLU A 170 0.83 5.07 1.06
C GLU A 170 2.22 5.14 1.71
N SER A 171 2.24 5.60 2.97
CA SER A 171 3.47 5.87 3.74
C SER A 171 4.35 4.63 3.95
N THR A 172 3.85 3.42 3.72
CA THR A 172 4.64 2.19 3.65
C THR A 172 5.78 2.27 2.63
N THR A 173 5.69 3.14 1.63
CA THR A 173 6.75 3.41 0.65
C THR A 173 8.03 3.99 1.26
N ILE A 174 7.93 4.58 2.46
CA ILE A 174 9.08 5.14 3.21
C ILE A 174 9.42 4.34 4.48
N LYS A 175 8.88 3.13 4.67
CA LYS A 175 9.08 2.32 5.89
C LYS A 175 10.53 1.85 6.13
N THR A 176 11.38 1.83 5.11
CA THR A 176 12.76 1.33 5.20
C THR A 176 13.72 2.47 5.54
N PRO A 177 14.31 2.53 6.76
CA PRO A 177 15.12 3.66 7.22
C PRO A 177 16.39 3.88 6.40
N THR A 178 16.95 2.82 5.83
CA THR A 178 18.23 2.86 5.09
C THR A 178 18.08 3.30 3.65
N SER A 179 16.85 3.31 3.09
CA SER A 179 16.63 3.65 1.69
C SER A 179 16.90 5.14 1.42
N ALA A 180 17.46 5.44 0.24
CA ALA A 180 17.71 6.81 -0.20
C ALA A 180 16.42 7.64 -0.22
N ARG A 181 15.32 7.02 -0.65
CA ARG A 181 13.98 7.61 -0.68
C ARG A 181 13.54 8.08 0.71
N SER A 182 13.57 7.19 1.71
CA SER A 182 13.12 7.51 3.06
C SER A 182 13.95 8.62 3.70
N LYS A 183 15.27 8.55 3.57
CA LYS A 183 16.18 9.59 4.07
C LYS A 183 15.94 10.95 3.42
N SER A 184 15.74 10.96 2.10
CA SER A 184 15.47 12.17 1.34
C SER A 184 14.12 12.77 1.72
N THR A 185 13.07 11.94 1.83
CA THR A 185 11.73 12.38 2.21
C THR A 185 11.71 12.98 3.61
N GLU A 186 12.37 12.35 4.59
CA GLU A 186 12.50 12.89 5.94
C GLU A 186 13.24 14.22 5.95
N LYS A 187 14.39 14.31 5.25
CA LYS A 187 15.19 15.54 5.16
C LYS A 187 14.40 16.70 4.56
N VAL A 188 13.71 16.46 3.45
CA VAL A 188 12.89 17.47 2.77
C VAL A 188 11.69 17.86 3.62
N GLY A 189 11.03 16.88 4.24
CA GLY A 189 9.86 17.08 5.09
C GLY A 189 10.11 17.94 6.34
N ARG A 190 11.37 18.20 6.72
CA ARG A 190 11.71 19.13 7.80
C ARG A 190 11.33 20.58 7.46
N GLY A 191 11.21 20.91 6.17
CA GLY A 191 10.74 22.22 5.72
C GLY A 191 9.22 22.41 5.77
N ALA A 192 8.45 21.35 5.98
CA ALA A 192 6.99 21.42 6.05
C ALA A 192 6.51 21.84 7.45
N ARG A 193 5.56 22.79 7.50
CA ARG A 193 4.93 23.24 8.74
C ARG A 193 3.97 22.19 9.31
N PHE A 194 3.23 21.51 8.43
CA PHE A 194 2.32 20.42 8.78
C PHE A 194 2.74 19.15 8.05
N LYS A 195 2.63 17.99 8.71
CA LYS A 195 2.95 16.71 8.09
C LYS A 195 1.85 15.69 8.30
N ARG A 196 1.54 14.94 7.25
CA ARG A 196 0.56 13.86 7.27
C ARG A 196 1.15 12.63 6.61
N ILE A 197 0.93 11.48 7.19
CA ILE A 197 1.10 10.20 6.53
C ILE A 197 -0.25 9.50 6.45
N ALA A 198 -0.49 8.79 5.37
CA ALA A 198 -1.71 8.03 5.16
C ALA A 198 -1.38 6.64 4.61
N THR A 199 -2.01 5.62 5.15
CA THR A 199 -1.98 4.24 4.63
C THR A 199 -3.07 3.41 5.30
N GLY A 200 -3.57 2.38 4.60
CA GLY A 200 -4.47 1.39 5.19
C GLY A 200 -3.74 0.35 6.04
N SER A 201 -2.48 0.07 5.73
CA SER A 201 -1.72 -1.03 6.34
C SER A 201 -0.33 -0.55 6.79
N PRO A 202 -0.21 0.18 7.92
CA PRO A 202 1.06 0.74 8.37
C PRO A 202 2.10 -0.31 8.79
N VAL A 203 1.64 -1.49 9.18
CA VAL A 203 2.47 -2.65 9.54
C VAL A 203 2.23 -3.76 8.52
N THR A 204 3.22 -4.03 7.68
CA THR A 204 3.09 -5.01 6.58
C THR A 204 4.06 -6.19 6.70
N LYS A 205 5.17 -5.98 7.38
CA LYS A 205 6.17 -7.02 7.66
C LYS A 205 6.40 -7.21 9.14
N SER A 206 6.49 -6.11 9.87
CA SER A 206 6.78 -6.11 11.29
C SER A 206 6.48 -4.75 11.91
N PRO A 207 6.37 -4.65 13.25
CA PRO A 207 6.26 -3.37 13.95
C PRO A 207 7.39 -2.38 13.63
N MET A 208 8.53 -2.88 13.13
CA MET A 208 9.66 -2.04 12.71
C MET A 208 9.33 -1.15 11.52
N ASP A 209 8.32 -1.50 10.72
CA ASP A 209 7.83 -0.71 9.60
C ASP A 209 7.33 0.69 10.04
N LEU A 210 6.90 0.83 11.29
CA LEU A 210 6.38 2.09 11.85
C LEU A 210 7.46 3.13 12.11
N TYR A 211 8.69 2.69 12.41
CA TYR A 211 9.74 3.63 12.86
C TYR A 211 9.93 4.79 11.88
N GLN A 212 10.24 4.50 10.63
CA GLN A 212 10.58 5.54 9.66
C GLN A 212 9.36 6.35 9.21
N GLN A 213 8.20 5.73 9.15
CA GLN A 213 6.94 6.41 8.86
C GLN A 213 6.66 7.48 9.93
N CYS A 214 6.82 7.13 11.21
CA CYS A 214 6.62 8.07 12.32
C CYS A 214 7.76 9.08 12.45
N ALA A 215 9.01 8.68 12.16
CA ALA A 215 10.16 9.59 12.17
C ALA A 215 10.03 10.71 11.13
N PHE A 216 9.39 10.45 9.98
CA PHE A 216 9.01 11.49 9.02
C PHE A 216 8.11 12.55 9.65
N LEU A 217 7.12 12.15 10.43
CA LEU A 217 6.23 13.10 11.14
C LEU A 217 7.01 13.92 12.16
N SER A 218 7.65 13.26 13.08
CA SER A 218 8.57 13.85 14.06
C SER A 218 9.50 12.79 14.64
N PRO A 219 10.80 13.09 14.83
CA PRO A 219 11.73 12.18 15.49
C PRO A 219 11.26 11.73 16.88
N ASN A 220 10.44 12.54 17.53
CA ASN A 220 9.98 12.31 18.90
C ASN A 220 8.64 11.57 19.01
N CYS A 221 7.96 11.27 17.89
CA CYS A 221 6.63 10.62 17.92
C CYS A 221 6.65 9.30 18.70
N LEU A 222 7.69 8.48 18.51
CA LEU A 222 7.81 7.18 19.17
C LEU A 222 8.78 7.17 20.35
N ASN A 223 9.32 8.33 20.74
CA ASN A 223 10.35 8.47 21.79
C ASN A 223 11.53 7.49 21.59
N ALA A 224 11.99 7.37 20.37
CA ALA A 224 13.12 6.52 19.98
C ALA A 224 14.17 7.36 19.23
N ALA A 225 15.39 7.45 19.80
CA ALA A 225 16.45 8.28 19.24
C ALA A 225 17.01 7.75 17.91
N SER A 226 16.83 6.46 17.63
CA SER A 226 17.28 5.81 16.41
C SER A 226 16.48 4.55 16.11
N TYR A 227 16.57 4.05 14.87
CA TYR A 227 16.01 2.76 14.51
C TYR A 227 16.53 1.62 15.41
N TYR A 228 17.79 1.63 15.77
CA TYR A 228 18.37 0.59 16.63
C TYR A 228 17.81 0.66 18.06
N SER A 229 17.60 1.85 18.62
CA SER A 229 16.96 1.99 19.93
C SER A 229 15.49 1.56 19.90
N PHE A 230 14.78 1.84 18.82
CA PHE A 230 13.43 1.34 18.58
C PHE A 230 13.39 -0.18 18.48
N GLN A 231 14.28 -0.78 17.68
CA GLN A 231 14.41 -2.22 17.55
C GLN A 231 14.74 -2.89 18.88
N ALA A 232 15.71 -2.36 19.63
CA ALA A 232 16.10 -2.89 20.94
C ALA A 232 14.94 -2.85 21.95
N ARG A 233 14.00 -1.89 21.83
CA ARG A 233 12.86 -1.77 22.72
C ARG A 233 11.72 -2.76 22.37
N TYR A 234 11.43 -2.92 21.08
CA TYR A 234 10.23 -3.61 20.61
C TYR A 234 10.48 -4.97 19.96
N ALA A 235 11.73 -5.29 19.58
CA ALA A 235 12.07 -6.60 19.00
C ALA A 235 12.84 -7.48 20.00
N VAL A 236 12.63 -8.79 19.89
CA VAL A 236 13.47 -9.81 20.52
C VAL A 236 14.46 -10.27 19.49
N VAL A 237 15.73 -9.97 19.71
CA VAL A 237 16.84 -10.25 18.79
C VAL A 237 17.75 -11.29 19.41
N ILE A 238 18.04 -12.36 18.67
CA ILE A 238 19.04 -13.35 19.04
C ILE A 238 20.20 -13.28 18.06
N GLU A 239 21.40 -13.55 18.54
CA GLU A 239 22.58 -13.73 17.71
C GLU A 239 22.67 -15.20 17.30
N ARG A 240 22.77 -15.43 16.00
CA ARG A 240 23.01 -16.76 15.45
C ARG A 240 24.35 -16.79 14.75
N SER A 241 25.09 -17.86 14.95
CA SER A 241 26.37 -18.10 14.28
C SER A 241 26.21 -19.26 13.30
N VAL A 242 26.63 -19.03 12.06
CA VAL A 242 26.75 -20.07 11.04
C VAL A 242 28.18 -20.04 10.52
N ALA A 243 28.93 -21.10 10.79
CA ALA A 243 30.34 -21.20 10.47
C ALA A 243 31.15 -20.00 11.01
N THR A 244 31.66 -19.13 10.15
CA THR A 244 32.50 -17.99 10.49
C THR A 244 31.76 -16.65 10.65
N HIS A 245 30.45 -16.63 10.46
CA HIS A 245 29.68 -15.39 10.50
C HIS A 245 28.58 -15.43 11.56
N SER A 246 28.53 -14.40 12.39
CA SER A 246 27.38 -14.16 13.26
C SER A 246 26.42 -13.11 12.66
N PHE A 247 25.13 -13.31 12.83
CA PHE A 247 24.11 -12.35 12.41
C PHE A 247 22.99 -12.26 13.44
N LYS A 248 22.38 -11.08 13.51
CA LYS A 248 21.25 -10.81 14.40
C LYS A 248 19.95 -11.17 13.71
N GLN A 249 19.15 -12.03 14.36
CA GLN A 249 17.82 -12.42 13.87
C GLN A 249 16.75 -11.94 14.84
N VAL A 250 15.72 -11.26 14.32
CA VAL A 250 14.51 -10.96 15.08
C VAL A 250 13.66 -12.24 15.13
N VAL A 251 13.35 -12.68 16.34
CA VAL A 251 12.58 -13.91 16.60
C VAL A 251 11.22 -13.63 17.23
N GLY A 252 10.93 -12.39 17.57
CA GLY A 252 9.66 -11.98 18.15
C GLY A 252 9.60 -10.49 18.46
N TYR A 253 8.48 -10.06 18.99
CA TYR A 253 8.23 -8.67 19.38
C TYR A 253 7.71 -8.61 20.80
N ARG A 254 7.87 -7.45 21.43
CA ARG A 254 7.47 -7.20 22.82
C ARG A 254 6.99 -5.78 22.99
N ARG A 255 6.24 -5.50 24.07
CA ARG A 255 5.72 -4.16 24.44
C ARG A 255 4.86 -3.54 23.33
N LEU A 256 4.08 -4.35 22.63
CA LEU A 256 3.25 -3.87 21.53
C LEU A 256 2.13 -2.95 22.03
N ASP A 257 1.61 -3.18 23.24
CA ASP A 257 0.61 -2.30 23.87
C ASP A 257 1.17 -0.90 24.10
N GLU A 258 2.43 -0.79 24.61
CA GLU A 258 3.11 0.49 24.76
C GLU A 258 3.29 1.20 23.40
N LEU A 259 3.61 0.45 22.36
CA LEU A 259 3.74 0.99 21.00
C LEU A 259 2.40 1.54 20.50
N LYS A 260 1.32 0.78 20.72
CA LYS A 260 -0.04 1.21 20.40
C LYS A 260 -0.42 2.50 21.11
N GLU A 261 -0.24 2.57 22.43
CA GLU A 261 -0.50 3.79 23.21
C GLU A 261 0.26 5.02 22.68
N LYS A 262 1.49 4.85 22.23
CA LYS A 262 2.26 5.94 21.60
C LYS A 262 1.67 6.37 20.27
N LEU A 263 1.27 5.42 19.42
CA LEU A 263 0.63 5.69 18.14
C LEU A 263 -0.69 6.45 18.32
N ASP A 264 -1.52 6.05 19.27
CA ASP A 264 -2.84 6.65 19.54
C ASP A 264 -2.78 8.15 19.85
N ARG A 265 -1.63 8.66 20.26
CA ARG A 265 -1.45 10.11 20.57
C ARG A 265 -1.49 10.99 19.33
N PHE A 266 -1.06 10.51 18.18
CA PHE A 266 -0.95 11.29 16.96
C PHE A 266 -1.54 10.59 15.72
N SER A 267 -2.07 9.38 15.87
CA SER A 267 -2.72 8.66 14.79
C SER A 267 -4.23 8.63 14.93
N PHE A 268 -4.89 8.44 13.81
CA PHE A 268 -6.30 8.13 13.71
C PHE A 268 -6.44 6.83 12.95
N ARG A 269 -7.00 5.83 13.61
CA ARG A 269 -7.29 4.53 13.01
C ARG A 269 -8.78 4.41 12.73
N VAL A 270 -9.11 3.90 11.56
CA VAL A 270 -10.48 3.52 11.21
C VAL A 270 -10.44 2.36 10.23
N THR A 271 -11.22 1.34 10.52
CA THR A 271 -11.40 0.17 9.66
C THR A 271 -12.65 0.32 8.79
N LYS A 272 -12.74 -0.47 7.74
CA LYS A 272 -13.96 -0.53 6.91
C LYS A 272 -15.15 -1.02 7.71
N GLU A 273 -14.93 -2.02 8.54
CA GLU A 273 -15.96 -2.65 9.37
C GLU A 273 -16.59 -1.67 10.36
N GLU A 274 -15.81 -0.69 10.86
CA GLU A 274 -16.31 0.33 11.78
C GLU A 274 -17.13 1.44 11.08
N CYS A 275 -16.93 1.66 9.79
CA CYS A 275 -17.45 2.86 9.14
C CYS A 275 -18.27 2.63 7.86
N LEU A 276 -18.27 1.42 7.33
CA LEU A 276 -18.95 1.06 6.10
C LEU A 276 -19.79 -0.20 6.31
N ASP A 277 -21.02 -0.16 5.88
CA ASP A 277 -21.87 -1.35 5.80
C ASP A 277 -21.53 -2.08 4.49
N LEU A 278 -20.54 -2.95 4.56
CA LEU A 278 -20.07 -3.77 3.45
C LEU A 278 -20.43 -5.23 3.70
N PRO A 279 -20.72 -5.99 2.63
CA PRO A 279 -20.93 -7.42 2.74
C PRO A 279 -19.70 -8.16 3.30
N ASP A 280 -19.90 -9.36 3.82
CA ASP A 280 -18.84 -10.16 4.42
C ASP A 280 -17.76 -10.59 3.42
N LYS A 281 -16.56 -10.82 3.94
CA LYS A 281 -15.46 -11.48 3.25
C LYS A 281 -15.47 -12.97 3.57
N LEU A 282 -15.48 -13.80 2.54
CA LEU A 282 -15.42 -15.26 2.67
C LEU A 282 -14.08 -15.76 2.12
N TYR A 283 -13.38 -16.56 2.91
CA TYR A 283 -12.07 -17.12 2.50
C TYR A 283 -12.18 -18.63 2.32
N VAL A 284 -11.78 -19.11 1.15
CA VAL A 284 -11.85 -20.51 0.76
C VAL A 284 -10.47 -20.97 0.30
N LYS A 285 -10.05 -22.13 0.77
CA LYS A 285 -8.86 -22.83 0.30
C LYS A 285 -9.29 -23.91 -0.69
N ARG A 286 -8.66 -23.94 -1.87
CA ARG A 286 -8.80 -25.02 -2.85
C ARG A 286 -7.45 -25.72 -2.98
N GLU A 287 -7.44 -27.01 -2.70
CA GLU A 287 -6.22 -27.80 -2.72
C GLU A 287 -5.92 -28.28 -4.12
N VAL A 288 -4.65 -28.18 -4.50
CA VAL A 288 -4.13 -28.59 -5.81
C VAL A 288 -3.09 -29.68 -5.59
N ASP A 289 -3.29 -30.82 -6.23
CA ASP A 289 -2.30 -31.89 -6.22
C ASP A 289 -1.20 -31.63 -7.26
N LEU A 290 0.06 -31.77 -6.84
CA LEU A 290 1.17 -31.76 -7.76
C LEU A 290 1.15 -33.02 -8.64
N THR A 291 1.45 -32.85 -9.93
CA THR A 291 1.75 -34.00 -10.81
C THR A 291 3.04 -34.69 -10.35
N ASP A 292 3.25 -35.94 -10.77
CA ASP A 292 4.48 -36.69 -10.42
C ASP A 292 5.74 -35.96 -10.93
N GLU A 293 5.67 -35.31 -12.06
CA GLU A 293 6.76 -34.51 -12.63
C GLU A 293 7.07 -33.29 -11.79
N GLN A 294 6.03 -32.51 -11.42
CA GLN A 294 6.18 -31.38 -10.52
C GLN A 294 6.75 -31.81 -9.16
N ARG A 295 6.23 -32.93 -8.59
CA ARG A 295 6.69 -33.46 -7.30
C ARG A 295 8.17 -33.83 -7.34
N ARG A 296 8.60 -34.51 -8.39
CA ARG A 296 10.02 -34.85 -8.60
C ARG A 296 10.89 -33.60 -8.72
N ALA A 297 10.51 -32.66 -9.59
CA ALA A 297 11.23 -31.39 -9.77
C ALA A 297 11.29 -30.56 -8.48
N TYR A 298 10.19 -30.51 -7.72
CA TYR A 298 10.09 -29.80 -6.45
C TYR A 298 11.03 -30.39 -5.40
N LEU A 299 11.04 -31.72 -5.22
CA LEU A 299 11.90 -32.42 -4.27
C LEU A 299 13.37 -32.27 -4.62
N GLN A 300 13.70 -32.37 -5.91
CA GLN A 300 15.07 -32.16 -6.39
C GLN A 300 15.56 -30.74 -6.11
N MET A 301 14.77 -29.72 -6.46
CA MET A 301 15.09 -28.33 -6.18
C MET A 301 15.22 -28.06 -4.67
N LYS A 302 14.35 -28.64 -3.86
CA LYS A 302 14.37 -28.53 -2.39
C LYS A 302 15.64 -29.16 -1.81
N SER A 303 16.03 -30.34 -2.30
CA SER A 303 17.28 -31.03 -1.87
C SER A 303 18.52 -30.20 -2.24
N MET A 304 18.58 -29.69 -3.46
CA MET A 304 19.69 -28.81 -3.90
C MET A 304 19.77 -27.54 -3.03
N ALA A 305 18.65 -26.93 -2.72
CA ALA A 305 18.59 -25.75 -1.84
C ALA A 305 19.15 -26.09 -0.45
N LEU A 306 18.73 -27.21 0.14
CA LEU A 306 19.19 -27.65 1.46
C LEU A 306 20.71 -27.94 1.48
N SER A 307 21.24 -28.66 0.49
CA SER A 307 22.66 -28.97 0.40
C SER A 307 23.54 -27.73 0.27
N GLN A 308 23.09 -26.71 -0.44
CA GLN A 308 23.79 -25.43 -0.54
C GLN A 308 23.77 -24.65 0.81
N PHE A 309 22.70 -24.74 1.57
CA PHE A 309 22.64 -24.16 2.92
C PHE A 309 23.61 -24.86 3.90
N GLU A 310 23.64 -26.17 3.91
CA GLU A 310 24.51 -26.97 4.77
C GLU A 310 26.00 -26.79 4.39
N GLY A 311 26.30 -26.61 3.10
CA GLY A 311 27.64 -26.34 2.60
C GLY A 311 28.15 -24.91 2.83
N GLY A 312 27.38 -24.02 3.46
CA GLY A 312 27.79 -22.66 3.80
C GLY A 312 28.00 -21.70 2.62
N VAL A 313 27.54 -22.08 1.42
CA VAL A 313 27.81 -21.35 0.16
C VAL A 313 26.67 -20.34 -0.21
N THR A 314 25.62 -20.25 0.59
CA THR A 314 24.41 -19.55 0.16
C THR A 314 24.38 -18.09 0.58
N SER A 315 24.42 -17.17 -0.38
CA SER A 315 24.05 -15.77 -0.17
C SER A 315 22.52 -15.63 -0.03
N THR A 316 22.05 -14.58 0.63
CA THR A 316 20.62 -14.27 0.76
C THR A 316 19.93 -14.19 -0.61
N VAL A 317 20.63 -13.74 -1.64
CA VAL A 317 20.12 -13.66 -3.02
C VAL A 317 19.84 -15.04 -3.59
N ASN A 318 20.75 -16.00 -3.38
CA ASN A 318 20.56 -17.38 -3.84
C ASN A 318 19.39 -18.07 -3.14
N ALA A 319 19.20 -17.84 -1.83
CA ALA A 319 18.08 -18.37 -1.07
C ALA A 319 16.74 -17.87 -1.59
N LEU A 320 16.62 -16.57 -1.89
CA LEU A 320 15.39 -15.98 -2.47
C LEU A 320 15.12 -16.54 -3.86
N THR A 321 16.15 -16.71 -4.68
CA THR A 321 16.02 -17.31 -6.02
C THR A 321 15.52 -18.75 -5.94
N GLN A 322 16.02 -19.55 -5.01
CA GLN A 322 15.58 -20.94 -4.80
C GLN A 322 14.10 -21.00 -4.35
N LEU A 323 13.69 -20.15 -3.41
CA LEU A 323 12.28 -20.06 -3.01
C LEU A 323 11.37 -19.69 -4.18
N MET A 324 11.82 -18.75 -5.03
CA MET A 324 11.10 -18.36 -6.23
C MET A 324 11.01 -19.53 -7.24
N ARG A 325 12.08 -20.31 -7.43
CA ARG A 325 12.06 -21.49 -8.30
C ARG A 325 11.12 -22.56 -7.78
N LEU A 326 11.13 -22.85 -6.47
CA LEU A 326 10.19 -23.77 -5.85
C LEU A 326 8.74 -23.34 -6.10
N HIS A 327 8.44 -22.04 -5.98
CA HIS A 327 7.10 -21.53 -6.22
C HIS A 327 6.71 -21.60 -7.72
N GLN A 328 7.65 -21.35 -8.64
CA GLN A 328 7.43 -21.50 -10.08
C GLN A 328 7.09 -22.95 -10.43
N ILE A 329 7.82 -23.94 -9.86
CA ILE A 329 7.52 -25.37 -10.07
C ILE A 329 6.08 -25.70 -9.66
N VAL A 330 5.66 -25.20 -8.51
CA VAL A 330 4.29 -25.39 -8.00
C VAL A 330 3.25 -24.74 -8.94
N CYS A 331 3.59 -23.64 -9.61
CA CYS A 331 2.73 -22.98 -10.60
C CYS A 331 2.77 -23.65 -11.99
N GLY A 332 3.64 -24.65 -12.21
CA GLY A 332 3.71 -25.41 -13.46
C GLY A 332 4.74 -24.91 -14.48
N HIS A 333 5.73 -24.13 -14.04
CA HIS A 333 6.82 -23.67 -14.91
C HIS A 333 8.10 -23.41 -14.12
N VAL A 334 9.23 -23.36 -14.82
CA VAL A 334 10.51 -22.90 -14.25
C VAL A 334 11.20 -21.98 -15.25
N LYS A 335 11.58 -20.80 -14.81
CA LYS A 335 12.42 -19.91 -15.60
C LYS A 335 13.89 -20.19 -15.31
N LEU A 336 14.66 -20.58 -16.32
CA LEU A 336 16.11 -20.83 -16.22
C LEU A 336 16.90 -19.52 -16.17
N ASP A 337 18.19 -19.60 -15.81
CA ASP A 337 19.08 -18.43 -15.73
C ASP A 337 19.39 -17.82 -17.11
N ASN A 338 19.27 -18.59 -18.18
CA ASN A 338 19.36 -18.13 -19.57
C ASN A 338 18.09 -17.39 -20.04
N GLY A 339 17.04 -17.33 -19.20
CA GLY A 339 15.76 -16.69 -19.51
C GLY A 339 14.71 -17.62 -20.13
N GLU A 340 15.07 -18.84 -20.52
CA GLU A 340 14.16 -19.86 -21.04
C GLU A 340 13.17 -20.30 -19.95
N VAL A 341 11.91 -20.59 -20.36
CA VAL A 341 10.87 -21.11 -19.49
C VAL A 341 10.57 -22.56 -19.87
N ILE A 342 10.74 -23.45 -18.90
CA ILE A 342 10.35 -24.86 -19.02
C ILE A 342 8.95 -25.01 -18.44
N GLU A 343 8.02 -25.53 -19.22
CA GLU A 343 6.67 -25.87 -18.77
C GLU A 343 6.66 -27.25 -18.12
N LEU A 344 5.89 -27.37 -17.05
CA LEU A 344 5.63 -28.63 -16.35
C LEU A 344 4.13 -28.90 -16.40
N PRO A 345 3.69 -30.14 -16.65
CA PRO A 345 2.30 -30.52 -16.50
C PRO A 345 1.83 -30.12 -15.08
N ASN A 346 0.67 -29.48 -14.97
CA ASN A 346 0.14 -29.06 -13.67
C ASN A 346 -1.38 -29.15 -13.63
N ASN A 347 -1.91 -29.41 -12.43
CA ASN A 347 -3.34 -29.52 -12.19
C ASN A 347 -3.99 -28.17 -11.83
N ARG A 348 -3.20 -27.10 -11.65
CA ARG A 348 -3.67 -25.80 -11.14
C ARG A 348 -4.61 -25.09 -12.12
N ILE A 349 -4.36 -25.21 -13.42
CA ILE A 349 -5.28 -24.69 -14.46
C ILE A 349 -6.61 -25.45 -14.42
N GLY A 350 -6.56 -26.79 -14.27
CA GLY A 350 -7.78 -27.60 -14.14
C GLY A 350 -8.61 -27.21 -12.93
N GLU A 351 -7.96 -27.02 -11.76
CA GLU A 351 -8.64 -26.57 -10.56
C GLU A 351 -9.21 -25.15 -10.68
N LEU A 352 -8.47 -24.24 -11.37
CA LEU A 352 -9.01 -22.92 -11.69
C LEU A 352 -10.27 -23.03 -12.54
N MET A 353 -10.28 -23.87 -13.56
CA MET A 353 -11.45 -24.06 -14.43
C MET A 353 -12.65 -24.63 -13.65
N SER A 354 -12.41 -25.57 -12.72
CA SER A 354 -13.47 -26.06 -11.81
C SER A 354 -14.06 -24.93 -10.96
N VAL A 355 -13.21 -24.07 -10.38
CA VAL A 355 -13.67 -22.90 -9.63
C VAL A 355 -14.49 -21.94 -10.50
N VAL A 356 -14.08 -21.75 -11.76
CA VAL A 356 -14.78 -20.88 -12.71
C VAL A 356 -16.16 -21.45 -13.09
N GLU A 357 -16.29 -22.76 -13.23
CA GLU A 357 -17.55 -23.44 -13.50
C GLU A 357 -18.52 -23.35 -12.31
N GLU A 358 -18.00 -23.47 -11.09
CA GLU A 358 -18.78 -23.35 -9.84
C GLU A 358 -19.20 -21.91 -9.52
N THR A 359 -18.65 -20.90 -10.22
CA THR A 359 -18.83 -19.49 -9.87
C THR A 359 -19.71 -18.78 -10.87
N ASP A 360 -20.75 -18.11 -10.37
CA ASP A 360 -21.56 -17.22 -11.19
C ASP A 360 -20.95 -15.80 -11.28
N GLY A 361 -21.16 -15.15 -12.44
CA GLY A 361 -20.79 -13.75 -12.65
C GLY A 361 -19.31 -13.54 -12.98
N LYS A 362 -18.82 -12.33 -12.67
CA LYS A 362 -17.46 -11.90 -13.00
C LYS A 362 -16.46 -12.35 -11.94
N ILE A 363 -15.27 -12.71 -12.39
CA ILE A 363 -14.19 -13.25 -11.55
C ILE A 363 -12.92 -12.45 -11.76
N ILE A 364 -12.24 -12.11 -10.66
CA ILE A 364 -10.90 -11.55 -10.68
C ILE A 364 -9.91 -12.68 -10.38
N ILE A 365 -8.89 -12.82 -11.21
CA ILE A 365 -7.86 -13.86 -11.05
C ILE A 365 -6.50 -13.18 -10.91
N TRP A 366 -5.87 -13.39 -9.76
CA TRP A 366 -4.56 -12.85 -9.45
C TRP A 366 -3.47 -13.90 -9.61
N ALA A 367 -2.44 -13.61 -10.40
CA ALA A 367 -1.26 -14.45 -10.58
C ALA A 367 0.03 -13.63 -10.49
N ASN A 368 1.07 -14.21 -9.89
CA ASN A 368 2.33 -13.51 -9.67
C ASN A 368 3.26 -13.50 -10.87
N TYR A 369 3.16 -14.51 -11.72
CA TYR A 369 4.06 -14.68 -12.86
C TYR A 369 3.34 -14.36 -14.19
N ARG A 370 4.07 -13.72 -15.09
CA ARG A 370 3.57 -13.41 -16.43
C ARG A 370 3.15 -14.69 -17.18
N HIS A 371 3.97 -15.74 -17.09
CA HIS A 371 3.67 -17.04 -17.69
C HIS A 371 2.29 -17.57 -17.23
N ASP A 372 2.00 -17.49 -15.92
CA ASP A 372 0.71 -17.94 -15.38
C ASP A 372 -0.45 -17.11 -15.96
N ILE A 373 -0.29 -15.77 -16.07
CA ILE A 373 -1.31 -14.88 -16.62
C ILE A 373 -1.64 -15.25 -18.07
N GLU A 374 -0.61 -15.55 -18.87
CA GLU A 374 -0.77 -15.94 -20.26
C GLU A 374 -1.42 -17.33 -20.40
N ALA A 375 -1.02 -18.30 -19.55
CA ALA A 375 -1.61 -19.64 -19.51
C ALA A 375 -3.09 -19.60 -19.09
N ILE A 376 -3.41 -18.81 -18.07
CA ILE A 376 -4.80 -18.59 -17.62
C ILE A 376 -5.64 -17.96 -18.74
N LYS A 377 -5.12 -16.92 -19.42
CA LYS A 377 -5.82 -16.32 -20.56
C LYS A 377 -6.11 -17.34 -21.64
N LEU A 378 -5.11 -18.15 -22.00
CA LEU A 378 -5.26 -19.16 -23.04
C LEU A 378 -6.36 -20.18 -22.70
N ALA A 379 -6.35 -20.69 -21.46
CA ALA A 379 -7.35 -21.64 -20.97
C ALA A 379 -8.77 -21.06 -20.98
N LEU A 380 -8.94 -19.87 -20.42
CA LEU A 380 -10.23 -19.20 -20.35
C LEU A 380 -10.76 -18.77 -21.72
N SER A 381 -9.87 -18.25 -22.59
CA SER A 381 -10.27 -17.84 -23.93
C SER A 381 -10.69 -18.99 -24.81
N LYS A 382 -10.10 -20.18 -24.61
CA LYS A 382 -10.47 -21.40 -25.33
C LYS A 382 -11.89 -21.85 -24.99
N GLU A 383 -12.29 -21.74 -23.74
CA GLU A 383 -13.59 -22.21 -23.26
C GLU A 383 -14.70 -21.15 -23.37
N TYR A 384 -14.37 -19.89 -23.04
CA TYR A 384 -15.36 -18.80 -22.93
C TYR A 384 -15.22 -17.72 -24.01
N GLY A 385 -14.29 -17.87 -24.95
CA GLY A 385 -14.06 -16.91 -26.05
C GLY A 385 -13.04 -15.81 -25.70
N MET A 386 -12.43 -15.25 -26.74
CA MET A 386 -11.34 -14.26 -26.61
C MET A 386 -11.75 -12.98 -25.88
N ASN A 387 -12.99 -12.54 -26.06
CA ASN A 387 -13.50 -11.29 -25.47
C ASN A 387 -13.86 -11.44 -23.99
N SER A 388 -13.94 -12.67 -23.47
CA SER A 388 -14.28 -12.94 -22.08
C SER A 388 -13.20 -12.55 -21.10
N VAL A 389 -11.94 -12.36 -21.55
CA VAL A 389 -10.76 -12.19 -20.70
C VAL A 389 -10.10 -10.83 -20.92
N GLY A 390 -10.01 -10.02 -19.87
CA GLY A 390 -9.21 -8.81 -19.83
C GLY A 390 -7.90 -9.03 -19.06
N MET A 391 -6.76 -8.63 -19.63
CA MET A 391 -5.45 -8.75 -18.98
C MET A 391 -4.96 -7.43 -18.40
N TYR A 392 -4.42 -7.49 -17.17
CA TYR A 392 -3.90 -6.32 -16.49
C TYR A 392 -2.57 -6.62 -15.77
N TYR A 393 -1.46 -6.39 -16.44
CA TYR A 393 -0.11 -6.63 -15.88
C TYR A 393 0.92 -5.64 -16.45
N GLY A 394 2.21 -5.82 -16.15
CA GLY A 394 3.25 -4.84 -16.46
C GLY A 394 3.36 -4.41 -17.92
N ASP A 395 3.14 -5.34 -18.86
CA ASP A 395 3.27 -5.09 -20.29
C ASP A 395 1.98 -4.62 -20.97
N THR A 396 0.85 -4.60 -20.26
CA THR A 396 -0.39 -4.02 -20.79
C THR A 396 -0.20 -2.51 -20.93
N ASP A 397 -0.43 -1.96 -22.10
CA ASP A 397 -0.36 -0.51 -22.32
C ASP A 397 -1.48 0.26 -21.61
N ASP A 398 -1.34 1.56 -21.49
CA ASP A 398 -2.24 2.39 -20.67
C ASP A 398 -3.66 2.49 -21.26
N ASP A 399 -3.79 2.48 -22.60
CA ASP A 399 -5.10 2.54 -23.28
C ASP A 399 -5.84 1.21 -23.10
N GLU A 400 -5.15 0.08 -23.26
CA GLU A 400 -5.71 -1.24 -23.02
C GLU A 400 -6.10 -1.45 -21.54
N ARG A 401 -5.29 -0.95 -20.60
CA ARG A 401 -5.63 -0.98 -19.18
C ARG A 401 -6.94 -0.25 -18.92
N LYS A 402 -7.12 0.93 -19.50
CA LYS A 402 -8.34 1.71 -19.36
C LYS A 402 -9.53 0.96 -19.97
N ARG A 403 -9.37 0.42 -21.17
CA ARG A 403 -10.40 -0.38 -21.84
C ARG A 403 -10.84 -1.59 -21.00
N VAL A 404 -9.88 -2.36 -20.48
CA VAL A 404 -10.16 -3.54 -19.65
C VAL A 404 -10.95 -3.15 -18.39
N LEU A 405 -10.58 -2.06 -17.72
CA LEU A 405 -11.29 -1.60 -16.53
C LEU A 405 -12.73 -1.16 -16.85
N GLU A 406 -12.91 -0.39 -17.91
CA GLU A 406 -14.23 0.09 -18.32
C GLU A 406 -15.13 -1.09 -18.74
N GLU A 407 -14.62 -2.01 -19.55
CA GLU A 407 -15.38 -3.18 -20.01
C GLU A 407 -15.71 -4.14 -18.86
N PHE A 408 -14.76 -4.39 -17.95
CA PHE A 408 -15.02 -5.29 -16.83
C PHE A 408 -16.10 -4.77 -15.89
N GLN A 409 -16.24 -3.45 -15.74
CA GLN A 409 -17.25 -2.86 -14.87
C GLN A 409 -18.66 -2.80 -15.49
N LYS A 410 -18.79 -2.93 -16.81
CA LYS A 410 -20.10 -2.92 -17.49
C LYS A 410 -20.87 -4.21 -17.14
N PRO A 411 -22.13 -4.13 -16.66
CA PRO A 411 -22.91 -5.31 -16.29
C PRO A 411 -23.10 -6.32 -17.43
N ASN A 412 -23.31 -5.82 -18.66
CA ASN A 412 -23.64 -6.62 -19.85
C ASN A 412 -22.43 -6.84 -20.77
N SER A 413 -21.21 -6.64 -20.31
CA SER A 413 -20.00 -6.92 -21.08
C SER A 413 -19.76 -8.41 -21.20
N GLU A 414 -19.28 -8.87 -22.36
CA GLU A 414 -18.78 -10.24 -22.56
C GLU A 414 -17.57 -10.55 -21.66
N MET A 415 -16.86 -9.51 -21.20
CA MET A 415 -15.69 -9.66 -20.32
C MET A 415 -16.13 -10.14 -18.94
N ARG A 416 -15.91 -11.43 -18.68
CA ARG A 416 -16.23 -12.11 -17.42
C ARG A 416 -15.02 -12.20 -16.50
N PHE A 417 -13.79 -12.27 -17.05
CA PHE A 417 -12.58 -12.53 -16.32
C PHE A 417 -11.61 -11.36 -16.38
N PHE A 418 -11.18 -10.89 -15.21
CA PHE A 418 -10.09 -9.95 -15.05
C PHE A 418 -8.87 -10.72 -14.57
N VAL A 419 -7.83 -10.84 -15.39
CA VAL A 419 -6.61 -11.58 -15.05
C VAL A 419 -5.45 -10.61 -14.91
N GLY A 420 -4.81 -10.59 -13.74
CA GLY A 420 -3.77 -9.61 -13.49
C GLY A 420 -2.74 -10.00 -12.45
N ASN A 421 -1.74 -9.12 -12.31
CA ASN A 421 -0.74 -9.23 -11.25
C ASN A 421 -1.11 -8.30 -10.10
N PRO A 422 -1.12 -8.78 -8.83
CA PRO A 422 -1.45 -7.94 -7.67
C PRO A 422 -0.56 -6.70 -7.55
N SER A 423 0.70 -6.78 -7.98
CA SER A 423 1.63 -5.64 -7.94
C SER A 423 1.27 -4.52 -8.91
N THR A 424 0.68 -4.85 -10.07
CA THR A 424 0.25 -3.86 -11.08
C THR A 424 -1.17 -3.38 -10.78
N GLY A 425 -2.06 -4.29 -10.40
CA GLY A 425 -3.45 -3.99 -10.01
C GLY A 425 -3.60 -3.41 -8.61
N GLY A 426 -2.52 -3.29 -7.83
CA GLY A 426 -2.55 -2.89 -6.43
C GLY A 426 -2.92 -1.43 -6.17
N TYR A 427 -2.90 -0.54 -7.16
CA TYR A 427 -3.12 0.89 -6.91
C TYR A 427 -4.32 1.45 -7.68
N GLY A 428 -5.31 1.98 -6.93
CA GLY A 428 -6.35 2.85 -7.46
C GLY A 428 -7.51 2.20 -8.22
N LEU A 429 -7.48 0.89 -8.50
CA LEU A 429 -8.53 0.21 -9.28
C LEU A 429 -9.81 0.01 -8.47
N THR A 430 -10.94 0.04 -9.16
CA THR A 430 -12.26 -0.37 -8.64
C THR A 430 -12.75 -1.54 -9.48
N LEU A 431 -13.03 -2.68 -8.85
CA LEU A 431 -13.45 -3.91 -9.52
C LEU A 431 -14.68 -4.53 -8.82
N THR A 432 -15.62 -3.67 -8.40
CA THR A 432 -16.83 -4.06 -7.65
C THR A 432 -17.86 -4.84 -8.48
N ALA A 433 -17.66 -4.93 -9.79
CA ALA A 433 -18.49 -5.80 -10.65
C ALA A 433 -18.29 -7.30 -10.34
N ALA A 434 -17.15 -7.68 -9.75
CA ALA A 434 -16.88 -9.04 -9.30
C ALA A 434 -17.12 -9.19 -7.79
N HIS A 435 -17.57 -10.36 -7.39
CA HIS A 435 -17.68 -10.79 -5.98
C HIS A 435 -16.93 -12.08 -5.70
N THR A 436 -16.14 -12.56 -6.66
CA THR A 436 -15.22 -13.69 -6.49
C THR A 436 -13.83 -13.30 -6.97
N MET A 437 -12.85 -13.59 -6.12
CA MET A 437 -11.42 -13.44 -6.43
C MET A 437 -10.71 -14.76 -6.27
N VAL A 438 -9.94 -15.15 -7.26
CA VAL A 438 -9.10 -16.36 -7.22
C VAL A 438 -7.64 -15.93 -7.18
N TYR A 439 -6.92 -16.39 -6.17
CA TYR A 439 -5.47 -16.28 -6.10
C TYR A 439 -4.86 -17.56 -6.67
N TYR A 440 -4.56 -17.50 -7.96
CA TYR A 440 -3.87 -18.59 -8.66
C TYR A 440 -2.48 -18.84 -8.05
N SER A 441 -1.79 -17.77 -7.67
CA SER A 441 -0.55 -17.83 -6.90
C SER A 441 -0.42 -16.65 -5.94
N ASN A 442 0.04 -16.90 -4.71
CA ASN A 442 0.26 -15.89 -3.68
C ASN A 442 1.73 -15.47 -3.59
N SER A 443 1.99 -14.26 -3.12
CA SER A 443 3.33 -13.79 -2.76
C SER A 443 3.47 -13.62 -1.24
N PHE A 444 4.70 -13.50 -0.74
CA PHE A 444 4.97 -13.18 0.67
C PHE A 444 4.63 -11.71 1.05
N ASP A 445 4.08 -10.92 0.13
CA ASP A 445 3.83 -9.50 0.32
C ASP A 445 2.38 -9.26 0.79
N LEU A 446 2.22 -9.10 2.11
CA LEU A 446 0.92 -8.84 2.73
C LEU A 446 0.26 -7.56 2.21
N GLU A 447 1.05 -6.51 1.98
CA GLU A 447 0.52 -5.24 1.49
C GLU A 447 -0.18 -5.41 0.14
N LYS A 448 0.46 -6.12 -0.80
CA LYS A 448 -0.14 -6.41 -2.11
C LYS A 448 -1.37 -7.29 -2.00
N ARG A 449 -1.35 -8.27 -1.07
CA ARG A 449 -2.52 -9.13 -0.82
C ARG A 449 -3.71 -8.30 -0.37
N LEU A 450 -3.57 -7.50 0.69
CA LEU A 450 -4.63 -6.65 1.21
C LEU A 450 -5.11 -5.62 0.19
N GLN A 451 -4.18 -4.98 -0.53
CA GLN A 451 -4.53 -4.03 -1.58
C GLN A 451 -5.32 -4.67 -2.71
N SER A 452 -4.98 -5.89 -3.13
CA SER A 452 -5.70 -6.59 -4.20
C SER A 452 -7.10 -7.03 -3.75
N GLU A 453 -7.28 -7.47 -2.51
CA GLU A 453 -8.59 -7.80 -1.94
C GLU A 453 -9.53 -6.59 -1.94
N ASP A 454 -9.01 -5.44 -1.59
CA ASP A 454 -9.75 -4.18 -1.53
C ASP A 454 -10.22 -3.64 -2.89
N ARG A 455 -9.88 -4.31 -4.00
CA ARG A 455 -10.38 -3.92 -5.34
C ARG A 455 -11.86 -4.25 -5.54
N ALA A 456 -12.34 -5.36 -4.98
CA ALA A 456 -13.76 -5.73 -5.03
C ALA A 456 -14.52 -5.39 -3.74
N HIS A 457 -13.86 -5.51 -2.56
CA HIS A 457 -14.48 -5.23 -1.27
C HIS A 457 -14.37 -3.74 -0.91
N ARG A 458 -15.23 -2.92 -1.50
CA ARG A 458 -15.26 -1.47 -1.29
C ARG A 458 -16.65 -0.89 -1.55
N ILE A 459 -16.85 0.41 -1.29
CA ILE A 459 -18.12 1.11 -1.54
C ILE A 459 -18.63 0.80 -2.94
N GLY A 460 -19.87 0.36 -3.03
CA GLY A 460 -20.53 -0.10 -4.25
C GLY A 460 -20.61 -1.62 -4.39
N GLN A 461 -19.96 -2.39 -3.52
CA GLN A 461 -20.15 -3.84 -3.44
C GLN A 461 -21.41 -4.15 -2.64
N THR A 462 -22.26 -5.00 -3.18
CA THR A 462 -23.56 -5.40 -2.58
C THR A 462 -23.65 -6.89 -2.26
N LYS A 463 -22.62 -7.66 -2.63
CA LYS A 463 -22.56 -9.12 -2.41
C LYS A 463 -21.34 -9.47 -1.58
N ASN A 464 -21.44 -10.55 -0.79
CA ASN A 464 -20.29 -11.12 -0.11
C ASN A 464 -19.16 -11.40 -1.11
N VAL A 465 -17.94 -11.03 -0.74
CA VAL A 465 -16.77 -11.25 -1.60
C VAL A 465 -16.04 -12.51 -1.19
N THR A 466 -15.98 -13.46 -2.09
CA THR A 466 -15.29 -14.73 -1.87
C THR A 466 -13.87 -14.67 -2.41
N TYR A 467 -12.91 -14.97 -1.55
CA TYR A 467 -11.48 -15.07 -1.85
C TYR A 467 -11.07 -16.53 -1.85
N ILE A 468 -10.62 -17.03 -2.99
CA ILE A 468 -10.28 -18.44 -3.18
C ILE A 468 -8.77 -18.55 -3.41
N ASP A 469 -8.07 -19.21 -2.50
CA ASP A 469 -6.64 -19.49 -2.64
C ASP A 469 -6.42 -20.89 -3.21
N LEU A 470 -5.77 -21.00 -4.37
CA LEU A 470 -5.29 -22.28 -4.89
C LEU A 470 -3.97 -22.63 -4.21
N ILE A 471 -3.92 -23.76 -3.51
CA ILE A 471 -2.79 -24.12 -2.66
C ILE A 471 -2.35 -25.56 -2.92
N ALA A 472 -1.11 -25.75 -3.33
CA ALA A 472 -0.51 -27.08 -3.42
C ALA A 472 -0.03 -27.52 -2.02
N VAL A 473 -0.65 -28.58 -1.50
CA VAL A 473 -0.40 -29.08 -0.14
C VAL A 473 1.03 -29.63 0.01
N GLY A 474 1.66 -29.38 1.14
CA GLY A 474 3.02 -29.83 1.45
C GLY A 474 4.12 -29.03 0.72
N THR A 475 3.79 -27.87 0.15
CA THR A 475 4.71 -27.06 -0.64
C THR A 475 4.98 -25.66 -0.05
N ILE A 476 5.68 -24.85 -0.84
CA ILE A 476 5.95 -23.44 -0.52
C ILE A 476 4.66 -22.61 -0.41
N ASP A 477 3.57 -22.98 -1.10
CA ASP A 477 2.29 -22.28 -1.04
C ASP A 477 1.74 -22.19 0.38
N GLU A 478 1.74 -23.30 1.11
CA GLU A 478 1.30 -23.29 2.52
C GLU A 478 2.15 -22.39 3.39
N LYS A 479 3.47 -22.35 3.13
CA LYS A 479 4.38 -21.46 3.86
C LYS A 479 4.14 -20.00 3.56
N ILE A 480 3.78 -19.67 2.30
CA ILE A 480 3.41 -18.31 1.89
C ILE A 480 2.13 -17.89 2.62
N VAL A 481 1.08 -18.71 2.58
CA VAL A 481 -0.19 -18.39 3.23
C VAL A 481 -0.03 -18.29 4.75
N LYS A 482 0.72 -19.20 5.38
CA LYS A 482 1.05 -19.11 6.81
C LYS A 482 1.80 -17.82 7.14
N ALA A 483 2.81 -17.44 6.35
CA ALA A 483 3.57 -16.21 6.57
C ALA A 483 2.71 -14.95 6.41
N LEU A 484 1.70 -14.96 5.53
CA LEU A 484 0.74 -13.87 5.41
C LEU A 484 -0.14 -13.76 6.67
N ARG A 485 -0.63 -14.89 7.19
CA ARG A 485 -1.40 -14.93 8.45
C ARG A 485 -0.59 -14.43 9.64
N ASP A 486 0.62 -14.93 9.84
CA ASP A 486 1.51 -14.50 10.93
C ASP A 486 1.76 -12.99 10.90
N LYS A 487 1.85 -12.37 9.72
CA LYS A 487 2.01 -10.91 9.57
C LYS A 487 0.73 -10.15 9.90
N ILE A 488 -0.45 -10.70 9.58
CA ILE A 488 -1.74 -10.12 9.96
C ILE A 488 -1.87 -10.11 11.47
N ASP A 489 -1.55 -11.23 12.14
CA ASP A 489 -1.63 -11.33 13.60
C ASP A 489 -0.74 -10.28 14.30
N ILE A 490 0.47 -10.06 13.80
CA ILE A 490 1.38 -9.02 14.32
C ILE A 490 0.80 -7.62 14.08
N ALA A 491 0.26 -7.36 12.89
CA ALA A 491 -0.36 -6.07 12.56
C ALA A 491 -1.57 -5.82 13.49
N THR A 492 -2.41 -6.82 13.71
CA THR A 492 -3.54 -6.80 14.62
C THR A 492 -3.14 -6.43 16.04
N GLN A 493 -2.12 -7.07 16.60
CA GLN A 493 -1.63 -6.77 17.96
C GLN A 493 -1.17 -5.32 18.10
N VAL A 494 -0.47 -4.78 17.09
CA VAL A 494 0.02 -3.40 17.11
C VAL A 494 -1.09 -2.38 16.93
N MET A 495 -2.02 -2.66 16.03
CA MET A 495 -3.10 -1.72 15.67
C MET A 495 -4.34 -1.89 16.55
N GLY A 496 -4.45 -3.01 17.28
CA GLY A 496 -5.57 -3.33 18.17
C GLY A 496 -6.82 -3.79 17.45
N GLU A 497 -6.67 -4.44 16.31
CA GLU A 497 -7.76 -4.95 15.49
C GLU A 497 -7.94 -6.46 15.71
N ASP A 498 -9.16 -6.97 15.60
CA ASP A 498 -9.46 -8.40 15.66
C ASP A 498 -9.75 -8.92 14.24
N PHE A 499 -8.72 -9.42 13.56
CA PHE A 499 -8.85 -10.05 12.23
C PHE A 499 -9.18 -11.55 12.33
N LYS A 500 -9.93 -11.97 13.33
CA LYS A 500 -10.25 -13.39 13.57
C LYS A 500 -10.94 -14.12 12.41
N GLN A 501 -11.51 -13.39 11.47
CA GLN A 501 -12.20 -13.97 10.31
C GLN A 501 -11.28 -14.65 9.28
N TRP A 502 -9.97 -14.49 9.38
CA TRP A 502 -8.98 -15.14 8.51
C TRP A 502 -8.59 -16.55 8.96
N LEU A 503 -9.18 -17.05 10.04
CA LEU A 503 -8.76 -18.28 10.73
C LEU A 503 -9.65 -19.48 10.48
N ILE A 504 -10.54 -19.45 9.49
CA ILE A 504 -11.39 -20.61 9.15
C ILE A 504 -10.81 -21.35 7.96
#